data_3b9580f7a33ac765c8f1a94cfb16be87
#
_entry.id   3b9580f7a33ac765c8f1a94cfb16be87
#
_cell.length_a   1.000
_cell.length_b   1.000
_cell.length_c   1.000
_cell.angle_alpha   90.00
_cell.angle_beta   90.00
_cell.angle_gamma   90.00
#
_symmetry.space_group_name_H-M   'P 1'
#
loop_
_entity.id
_entity.type
_entity.pdbx_description
1 polymer ?
#
loop_
_entity_poly.entity_id
_entity_poly.type
_entity_poly.pdbx_seq_one_letter_code
_entity_poly.pdbx_strand_id
1 'polypeptide(L)' 'MICTIIDIRGDYAYVKYQDTGVVSEVAIALLPFGVDIGDRLKFEDFEFTQI' A
#
# COMPACT_ATOMS: atom_id res chain seq x y z
N MET A 1 5.07 -8.87 -4.75
CA MET A 1 4.73 -8.85 -3.33
C MET A 1 3.36 -8.19 -3.17
N ILE A 2 2.48 -8.80 -2.43
CA ILE A 2 1.12 -8.29 -2.25
C ILE A 2 1.02 -7.59 -0.90
N CYS A 3 0.34 -6.45 -0.86
CA CYS A 3 0.07 -5.74 0.39
C CYS A 3 -1.35 -5.20 0.40
N THR A 4 -1.81 -4.83 1.60
CA THR A 4 -3.14 -4.28 1.81
C THR A 4 -3.00 -2.96 2.55
N ILE A 5 -3.74 -1.94 2.11
CA ILE A 5 -3.80 -0.67 2.83
C ILE A 5 -4.63 -0.88 4.08
N ILE A 6 -4.01 -0.69 5.25
CA ILE A 6 -4.68 -0.89 6.54
C ILE A 6 -5.07 0.41 7.23
N ASP A 7 -4.45 1.52 6.85
CA ASP A 7 -4.77 2.83 7.42
C ASP A 7 -4.26 3.93 6.49
N ILE A 8 -4.85 5.11 6.60
CA ILE A 8 -4.41 6.31 5.87
C ILE A 8 -4.41 7.46 6.88
N ARG A 9 -3.28 8.16 6.98
CA ARG A 9 -3.13 9.30 7.89
C ARG A 9 -2.43 10.44 7.17
N GLY A 10 -3.16 11.53 6.93
CA GLY A 10 -2.62 12.68 6.21
C GLY A 10 -2.13 12.28 4.83
N ASP A 11 -0.85 12.48 4.56
CA ASP A 11 -0.24 12.20 3.25
C ASP A 11 0.38 10.80 3.17
N TYR A 12 0.16 9.96 4.18
CA TYR A 12 0.78 8.64 4.26
C TYR A 12 -0.27 7.55 4.41
N ALA A 13 0.00 6.41 3.76
CA ALA A 13 -0.76 5.20 3.94
C ALA A 13 0.11 4.16 4.65
N TYR A 14 -0.54 3.27 5.39
CA TYR A 14 0.13 2.15 6.03
C TYR A 14 -0.29 0.89 5.31
N VAL A 15 0.71 0.17 4.79
CA VAL A 15 0.47 -1.06 4.03
C VAL A 15 1.06 -2.25 4.79
N LYS A 16 0.31 -3.34 4.81
CA LYS A 16 0.77 -4.59 5.43
C LYS A 16 1.09 -5.58 4.33
N TYR A 17 2.33 -6.06 4.32
CA TYR A 17 2.78 -7.04 3.34
C TYR A 17 2.29 -8.43 3.73
N GLN A 18 1.68 -9.12 2.78
CA GLN A 18 1.05 -10.42 3.02
C GLN A 18 2.05 -11.48 3.46
N ASP A 19 3.22 -11.51 2.84
CA ASP A 19 4.21 -12.56 3.08
C ASP A 19 4.86 -12.48 4.46
N THR A 20 5.17 -11.27 4.90
CA THR A 20 5.95 -11.05 6.13
C THR A 20 5.12 -10.51 7.28
N GLY A 21 3.95 -9.93 7.00
CA GLY A 21 3.16 -9.23 8.00
C GLY A 21 3.74 -7.88 8.41
N VAL A 22 4.81 -7.44 7.75
CA VAL A 22 5.44 -6.15 8.03
C VAL A 22 4.52 -5.01 7.59
N VAL A 23 4.42 -3.97 8.41
CA VAL A 23 3.68 -2.75 8.10
C VAL A 23 4.68 -1.67 7.72
N SER A 24 4.47 -1.02 6.58
CA SER A 24 5.31 0.06 6.09
C SER A 24 4.50 1.33 5.89
N GLU A 25 5.11 2.47 6.19
CA GLU A 25 4.54 3.78 5.88
C GLU A 25 4.96 4.16 4.45
N VAL A 26 3.97 4.50 3.62
CA VAL A 26 4.20 4.85 2.22
C VAL A 26 3.49 6.16 1.90
N ALA A 27 4.19 7.09 1.24
CA ALA A 27 3.56 8.32 0.79
C ALA A 27 2.43 7.99 -0.20
N ILE A 28 1.26 8.60 -0.01
CA ILE A 28 0.10 8.38 -0.88
C ILE A 28 0.43 8.70 -2.33
N ALA A 29 1.30 9.68 -2.57
CA ALA A 29 1.72 10.06 -3.90
C ALA A 29 2.41 8.92 -4.69
N LEU A 30 2.90 7.90 -4.00
CA LEU A 30 3.53 6.73 -4.62
C LEU A 30 2.52 5.61 -4.93
N LEU A 31 1.28 5.77 -4.52
CA LEU A 31 0.23 4.77 -4.70
C LEU A 31 -0.63 5.09 -5.92
N PRO A 32 -1.31 4.10 -6.49
CA PRO A 32 -2.27 4.37 -7.57
C PRO A 32 -3.35 5.35 -7.10
N PHE A 33 -3.82 6.18 -8.01
CA PHE A 33 -4.87 7.15 -7.72
C PHE A 33 -6.17 6.45 -7.30
N GLY A 34 -6.81 6.99 -6.26
CA GLY A 34 -8.11 6.50 -5.84
C GLY A 34 -8.11 5.30 -4.91
N VAL A 35 -6.94 4.90 -4.41
CA VAL A 35 -6.86 3.79 -3.44
C VAL A 35 -7.45 4.20 -2.09
N ASP A 36 -7.92 3.20 -1.35
CA ASP A 36 -8.52 3.41 -0.03
C ASP A 36 -8.16 2.25 0.91
N ILE A 37 -8.51 2.42 2.18
CA ILE A 37 -8.31 1.37 3.19
C ILE A 37 -9.02 0.10 2.74
N GLY A 38 -8.31 -1.02 2.85
CA GLY A 38 -8.80 -2.32 2.42
C GLY A 38 -8.40 -2.71 1.00
N ASP A 39 -7.90 -1.77 0.21
CA ASP A 39 -7.46 -2.06 -1.15
C ASP A 39 -6.17 -2.88 -1.11
N ARG A 40 -6.08 -3.82 -2.05
CA ARG A 40 -4.92 -4.66 -2.21
C ARG A 40 -4.07 -4.15 -3.35
N LEU A 41 -2.75 -4.16 -3.13
CA LEU A 41 -1.79 -3.66 -4.10
C LEU A 41 -0.71 -4.71 -4.34
N LYS A 42 -0.15 -4.67 -5.54
CA LYS A 42 1.04 -5.44 -5.90
C LYS A 42 2.22 -4.49 -5.91
N PHE A 43 3.28 -4.83 -5.16
CA PHE A 43 4.54 -4.10 -5.17
C PHE A 43 5.57 -4.90 -5.94
N GLU A 44 6.04 -4.32 -7.05
CA GLU A 44 7.00 -4.98 -7.93
C GLU A 44 7.81 -3.89 -8.64
N ASP A 45 9.12 -4.10 -8.76
CA ASP A 45 10.03 -3.14 -9.41
C ASP A 45 9.90 -1.72 -8.85
N PHE A 46 9.78 -1.63 -7.52
CA PHE A 46 9.63 -0.36 -6.78
C PHE A 46 8.38 0.42 -7.16
N GLU A 47 7.34 -0.26 -7.65
CA GLU A 47 6.10 0.35 -8.06
C GLU A 47 4.91 -0.37 -7.45
N PHE A 48 3.90 0.39 -7.00
CA PHE A 48 2.64 -0.14 -6.52
C PHE A 48 1.58 -0.09 -7.61
N THR A 49 0.92 -1.21 -7.85
CA THR A 49 -0.21 -1.28 -8.78
C THR A 49 -1.40 -1.89 -8.07
N GLN A 50 -2.59 -1.42 -8.40
CA GLN A 50 -3.82 -1.95 -7.81
C GLN A 50 -4.20 -3.27 -8.48
N ILE A 51 -4.58 -4.22 -7.65
CA ILE A 51 -5.02 -5.52 -8.12
C ILE A 51 -6.51 -5.47 -8.46
#